data_06f83b7cfb8608c03f26faa562ed79e3
#
_entry.id   06f83b7cfb8608c03f26faa562ed79e3
#
_cell.length_a   1.000
_cell.length_b   1.000
_cell.length_c   1.000
_cell.angle_alpha   90.00
_cell.angle_beta   90.00
_cell.angle_gamma   90.00
#
_symmetry.space_group_name_H-M   'P 1'
#
loop_
_entity.id
_entity.type
_entity.pdbx_description
1 polymer ?
#
loop_
_entity_poly.entity_id
_entity_poly.type
_entity_poly.pdbx_seq_one_letter_code
_entity_poly.pdbx_strand_id
1 'polypeptide(L)'
;QGDYTDTENPYHDFLKKIKSLLKPDGKLLIAIENQYGLKYWCGAREDHTGIPFEGLNQYRLSNRNVRTFSKKGLEKLVRECGFKNTYFYYPMPDYKLPTVIYSQDYLPKNDNMLNMTCYYIPDNYTLVANEKDLYKDIIDNNAFEFFANSFLLECSEDSYIGKVKFASISNKRQKEYQVITRFIGDSVEKYSVHKDIGRKHMQQILENEKAFQQRGLHVWKSDYIDGKLVTPFCDKMTCEEKILDDISNGNQSAIVEMFDKLYNQIIASSEQADWEENILYSFYPDLEKDKNKYGIILKMGYLDMIFRNAFWIDNEFWWFDQEWNLENVPAKYPMYRAIVEMYHSYPNLQKIVSVQDIIARYDIGSSLDEIQALEKLFIGVVCDKYGLSAGNSLPSISNDTIVNTINRIL
;
A
#
# COMPACT_ATOMS: atom_id res chain seq x y z
N GLN A 1 9.52 -9.17 -29.94
CA GLN A 1 8.36 -10.03 -30.29
C GLN A 1 8.12 -10.08 -31.84
N GLY A 2 8.53 -9.06 -32.60
CA GLY A 2 8.26 -8.98 -34.03
C GLY A 2 8.99 -9.99 -34.91
N ASP A 3 10.14 -10.49 -34.49
CA ASP A 3 11.02 -11.31 -35.35
C ASP A 3 10.71 -12.82 -35.35
N TYR A 4 9.69 -13.26 -34.59
CA TYR A 4 9.30 -14.67 -34.44
C TYR A 4 7.90 -14.98 -34.96
N THR A 5 7.33 -14.10 -35.78
CA THR A 5 5.96 -14.24 -36.29
C THR A 5 5.80 -15.31 -37.37
N ASP A 6 6.91 -15.76 -37.99
CA ASP A 6 6.90 -16.72 -39.09
C ASP A 6 7.08 -18.17 -38.68
N THR A 7 7.07 -18.46 -37.36
CA THR A 7 7.18 -19.83 -36.82
C THR A 7 5.84 -20.34 -36.29
N GLU A 8 5.66 -21.66 -36.28
CA GLU A 8 4.46 -22.29 -35.72
C GLU A 8 4.30 -22.03 -34.20
N ASN A 9 5.42 -21.82 -33.48
CA ASN A 9 5.46 -21.67 -32.04
C ASN A 9 6.33 -20.46 -31.59
N PRO A 10 5.99 -19.22 -31.96
CA PRO A 10 6.86 -18.06 -31.80
C PRO A 10 7.26 -17.79 -30.35
N TYR A 11 6.38 -18.03 -29.39
CA TYR A 11 6.67 -17.83 -27.96
C TYR A 11 7.66 -18.86 -27.42
N HIS A 12 7.55 -20.14 -27.82
CA HIS A 12 8.50 -21.18 -27.45
C HIS A 12 9.89 -20.89 -28.02
N ASP A 13 9.97 -20.53 -29.29
CA ASP A 13 11.24 -20.26 -29.96
C ASP A 13 11.95 -19.06 -29.32
N PHE A 14 11.19 -18.00 -29.01
CA PHE A 14 11.71 -16.85 -28.29
C PHE A 14 12.25 -17.25 -26.90
N LEU A 15 11.48 -17.97 -26.09
CA LEU A 15 11.89 -18.37 -24.74
C LEU A 15 13.06 -19.35 -24.75
N LYS A 16 13.11 -20.30 -25.67
CA LYS A 16 14.25 -21.20 -25.86
C LYS A 16 15.51 -20.43 -26.25
N LYS A 17 15.38 -19.42 -27.12
CA LYS A 17 16.49 -18.53 -27.47
C LYS A 17 16.99 -17.76 -26.25
N ILE A 18 16.10 -17.17 -25.45
CA ILE A 18 16.47 -16.47 -24.21
C ILE A 18 17.19 -17.45 -23.27
N LYS A 19 16.62 -18.65 -23.07
CA LYS A 19 17.25 -19.66 -22.20
C LYS A 19 18.67 -19.99 -22.63
N SER A 20 18.94 -20.12 -23.94
CA SER A 20 20.27 -20.42 -24.46
C SER A 20 21.31 -19.32 -24.20
N LEU A 21 20.88 -18.11 -23.85
CA LEU A 21 21.72 -16.97 -23.53
C LEU A 21 21.97 -16.79 -22.02
N LEU A 22 21.22 -17.50 -21.18
CA LEU A 22 21.39 -17.44 -19.73
C LEU A 22 22.62 -18.23 -19.27
N LYS A 23 23.26 -17.73 -18.23
CA LYS A 23 24.26 -18.51 -17.49
C LYS A 23 23.61 -19.70 -16.79
N PRO A 24 24.36 -20.72 -16.37
CA PRO A 24 23.79 -21.90 -15.70
C PRO A 24 22.94 -21.57 -14.45
N ASP A 25 23.34 -20.54 -13.69
CA ASP A 25 22.62 -20.01 -12.52
C ASP A 25 21.72 -18.80 -12.86
N GLY A 26 21.57 -18.50 -14.14
CA GLY A 26 20.81 -17.36 -14.64
C GLY A 26 19.32 -17.48 -14.38
N LYS A 27 18.69 -16.33 -14.20
CA LYS A 27 17.23 -16.19 -13.98
C LYS A 27 16.61 -15.35 -15.09
N LEU A 28 15.41 -15.74 -15.50
CA LEU A 28 14.59 -14.95 -16.39
C LEU A 28 13.44 -14.34 -15.60
N LEU A 29 13.26 -13.03 -15.76
CA LEU A 29 12.10 -12.31 -15.25
C LEU A 29 11.17 -11.94 -16.41
N ILE A 30 9.91 -12.33 -16.31
CA ILE A 30 8.87 -12.01 -17.29
C ILE A 30 7.82 -11.16 -16.59
N ALA A 31 7.66 -9.92 -17.02
CA ALA A 31 6.58 -9.04 -16.60
C ALA A 31 5.53 -8.96 -17.73
N ILE A 32 4.29 -9.29 -17.42
CA ILE A 32 3.23 -9.40 -18.42
C ILE A 32 1.85 -9.24 -17.79
N GLU A 33 0.90 -8.69 -18.54
CA GLU A 33 -0.51 -8.65 -18.16
C GLU A 33 -1.08 -10.07 -18.05
N ASN A 34 -1.99 -10.25 -17.08
CA ASN A 34 -2.80 -11.45 -16.98
C ASN A 34 -3.98 -11.36 -17.95
N GLN A 35 -4.14 -12.35 -18.81
CA GLN A 35 -5.28 -12.48 -19.73
C GLN A 35 -6.64 -12.35 -19.02
N TYR A 36 -6.73 -12.81 -17.77
CA TYR A 36 -7.92 -12.79 -16.94
C TYR A 36 -7.86 -11.74 -15.81
N GLY A 37 -7.00 -10.70 -15.97
CA GLY A 37 -6.90 -9.62 -14.99
C GLY A 37 -8.26 -8.96 -14.72
N LEU A 38 -8.53 -8.65 -13.45
CA LEU A 38 -9.81 -8.10 -12.99
C LEU A 38 -10.21 -6.85 -13.78
N LYS A 39 -9.24 -6.01 -14.15
CA LYS A 39 -9.46 -4.80 -14.96
C LYS A 39 -10.23 -5.11 -16.26
N TYR A 40 -9.95 -6.23 -16.90
CA TYR A 40 -10.61 -6.61 -18.16
C TYR A 40 -12.06 -7.08 -17.94
N TRP A 41 -12.33 -7.74 -16.81
CA TRP A 41 -13.71 -8.09 -16.39
C TRP A 41 -14.52 -6.84 -16.05
N CYS A 42 -13.85 -5.82 -15.54
CA CYS A 42 -14.47 -4.51 -15.29
C CYS A 42 -14.66 -3.67 -16.56
N GLY A 43 -14.24 -4.17 -17.73
CA GLY A 43 -14.43 -3.48 -19.02
C GLY A 43 -13.25 -2.64 -19.49
N ALA A 44 -12.08 -2.73 -18.84
CA ALA A 44 -10.88 -2.11 -19.37
C ALA A 44 -10.51 -2.73 -20.73
N ARG A 45 -9.97 -1.90 -21.62
CA ARG A 45 -9.50 -2.34 -22.93
C ARG A 45 -8.25 -3.21 -22.78
N GLU A 46 -8.14 -4.22 -23.63
CA GLU A 46 -6.93 -5.05 -23.69
C GLU A 46 -5.72 -4.19 -24.14
N ASP A 47 -4.61 -4.32 -23.42
CA ASP A 47 -3.46 -3.40 -23.51
C ASP A 47 -2.78 -3.37 -24.88
N HIS A 48 -2.81 -4.46 -25.66
CA HIS A 48 -2.15 -4.57 -26.96
C HIS A 48 -3.09 -4.28 -28.14
N THR A 49 -4.36 -4.65 -28.01
CA THR A 49 -5.34 -4.53 -29.11
C THR A 49 -6.22 -3.31 -28.97
N GLY A 50 -6.39 -2.78 -27.76
CA GLY A 50 -7.32 -1.70 -27.45
C GLY A 50 -8.80 -2.11 -27.51
N ILE A 51 -9.10 -3.41 -27.66
CA ILE A 51 -10.46 -3.93 -27.77
C ILE A 51 -10.92 -4.42 -26.39
N PRO A 52 -12.09 -3.96 -25.87
CA PRO A 52 -12.65 -4.48 -24.63
C PRO A 52 -12.90 -5.99 -24.71
N PHE A 53 -12.60 -6.69 -23.62
CA PHE A 53 -12.84 -8.15 -23.46
C PHE A 53 -12.09 -9.05 -24.44
N GLU A 54 -11.16 -8.54 -25.26
CA GLU A 54 -10.47 -9.31 -26.31
C GLU A 54 -9.70 -10.51 -25.74
N GLY A 55 -8.95 -10.31 -24.64
CA GLY A 55 -8.26 -11.40 -23.96
C GLY A 55 -9.23 -12.47 -23.43
N LEU A 56 -10.38 -12.08 -22.87
CA LEU A 56 -11.43 -12.98 -22.42
C LEU A 56 -12.05 -13.76 -23.57
N ASN A 57 -12.16 -13.14 -24.75
CA ASN A 57 -12.64 -13.77 -26.00
C ASN A 57 -11.55 -14.55 -26.75
N GLN A 58 -10.42 -14.84 -26.12
CA GLN A 58 -9.33 -15.63 -26.72
C GLN A 58 -8.74 -15.00 -28.00
N TYR A 59 -8.69 -13.66 -28.06
CA TYR A 59 -8.16 -12.90 -29.19
C TYR A 59 -8.80 -13.20 -30.56
N ARG A 60 -10.09 -13.51 -30.56
CA ARG A 60 -10.83 -13.88 -31.79
C ARG A 60 -11.24 -12.68 -32.64
N LEU A 61 -11.26 -11.47 -32.08
CA LEU A 61 -11.71 -10.26 -32.78
C LEU A 61 -10.56 -9.53 -33.48
N SER A 62 -9.32 -9.74 -33.03
CA SER A 62 -8.14 -9.13 -33.62
C SER A 62 -7.34 -10.13 -34.44
N ASN A 63 -6.78 -9.67 -35.58
CA ASN A 63 -5.83 -10.46 -36.37
C ASN A 63 -4.38 -10.28 -35.88
N ARG A 64 -4.17 -9.87 -34.62
CA ARG A 64 -2.84 -9.61 -34.06
C ARG A 64 -2.28 -10.87 -33.39
N ASN A 65 -0.99 -11.14 -33.64
CA ASN A 65 -0.27 -12.27 -33.03
C ASN A 65 0.19 -11.99 -31.58
N VAL A 66 -0.03 -10.78 -31.07
CA VAL A 66 0.31 -10.42 -29.68
C VAL A 66 -0.83 -10.79 -28.76
N ARG A 67 -0.52 -11.50 -27.69
CA ARG A 67 -1.50 -11.89 -26.65
C ARG A 67 -0.86 -11.94 -25.29
N THR A 68 -1.69 -11.88 -24.27
CA THR A 68 -1.36 -12.18 -22.86
C THR A 68 -1.70 -13.62 -22.53
N PHE A 69 -1.31 -14.07 -21.36
CA PHE A 69 -1.48 -15.45 -20.92
C PHE A 69 -2.18 -15.49 -19.56
N SER A 70 -2.92 -16.58 -19.32
CA SER A 70 -3.31 -16.92 -17.95
C SER A 70 -2.10 -17.44 -17.14
N LYS A 71 -2.18 -17.44 -15.81
CA LYS A 71 -1.13 -18.00 -14.93
C LYS A 71 -0.69 -19.38 -15.39
N LYS A 72 -1.65 -20.31 -15.53
CA LYS A 72 -1.37 -21.70 -15.96
C LYS A 72 -0.82 -21.80 -17.37
N GLY A 73 -1.32 -20.96 -18.28
CA GLY A 73 -0.80 -20.90 -19.67
C GLY A 73 0.65 -20.45 -19.72
N LEU A 74 1.00 -19.42 -18.96
CA LEU A 74 2.36 -18.91 -18.87
C LEU A 74 3.30 -19.89 -18.18
N GLU A 75 2.87 -20.50 -17.07
CA GLU A 75 3.64 -21.54 -16.37
C GLU A 75 3.95 -22.73 -17.29
N LYS A 76 2.95 -23.23 -18.02
CA LYS A 76 3.12 -24.32 -18.99
C LYS A 76 4.14 -23.95 -20.06
N LEU A 77 3.98 -22.77 -20.66
CA LEU A 77 4.86 -22.28 -21.72
C LEU A 77 6.33 -22.23 -21.29
N VAL A 78 6.64 -21.67 -20.12
CA VAL A 78 8.03 -21.57 -19.64
C VAL A 78 8.60 -22.94 -19.26
N ARG A 79 7.79 -23.85 -18.69
CA ARG A 79 8.21 -25.23 -18.38
C ARG A 79 8.55 -26.03 -19.63
N GLU A 80 7.75 -25.93 -20.69
CA GLU A 80 8.00 -26.55 -22.00
C GLU A 80 9.28 -26.01 -22.65
N CYS A 81 9.70 -24.79 -22.31
CA CYS A 81 10.99 -24.22 -22.73
C CYS A 81 12.17 -24.60 -21.81
N GLY A 82 11.95 -25.43 -20.80
CA GLY A 82 13.00 -26.04 -19.96
C GLY A 82 13.33 -25.24 -18.69
N PHE A 83 12.49 -24.28 -18.27
CA PHE A 83 12.59 -23.66 -16.95
C PHE A 83 11.85 -24.53 -15.94
N LYS A 84 12.59 -25.19 -15.02
CA LYS A 84 12.02 -26.14 -14.06
C LYS A 84 11.37 -25.43 -12.87
N ASN A 85 11.96 -24.31 -12.45
CA ASN A 85 11.51 -23.53 -11.32
C ASN A 85 10.78 -22.27 -11.81
N THR A 86 9.59 -22.03 -11.28
CA THR A 86 8.74 -20.89 -11.58
C THR A 86 8.20 -20.32 -10.27
N TYR A 87 8.24 -18.99 -10.13
CA TYR A 87 7.72 -18.30 -8.96
C TYR A 87 6.98 -17.03 -9.38
N PHE A 88 5.72 -16.94 -9.00
CA PHE A 88 4.85 -15.85 -9.38
C PHE A 88 4.81 -14.75 -8.33
N TYR A 89 4.97 -13.53 -8.82
CA TYR A 89 4.67 -12.29 -8.12
C TYR A 89 3.48 -11.62 -8.78
N TYR A 90 2.74 -10.87 -7.98
CA TYR A 90 1.54 -10.12 -8.38
C TYR A 90 1.74 -8.64 -8.10
N PRO A 91 2.35 -7.88 -9.05
CA PRO A 91 2.52 -6.44 -8.95
C PRO A 91 1.16 -5.74 -8.99
N MET A 92 0.92 -4.85 -8.04
CA MET A 92 -0.33 -4.12 -7.94
C MET A 92 -0.07 -2.60 -7.93
N PRO A 93 -0.92 -1.82 -8.59
CA PRO A 93 -2.09 -2.24 -9.40
C PRO A 93 -1.73 -2.91 -10.74
N ASP A 94 -0.50 -2.74 -11.23
CA ASP A 94 0.02 -3.30 -12.49
C ASP A 94 1.56 -3.34 -12.45
N TYR A 95 2.19 -4.23 -13.23
CA TYR A 95 3.65 -4.39 -13.25
C TYR A 95 4.41 -3.17 -13.78
N LYS A 96 3.75 -2.29 -14.53
CA LYS A 96 4.39 -1.08 -15.11
C LYS A 96 4.78 -0.07 -14.05
N LEU A 97 3.91 0.15 -13.05
CA LEU A 97 4.14 1.08 -11.94
C LEU A 97 3.60 0.50 -10.62
N PRO A 98 4.19 -0.57 -10.09
CA PRO A 98 3.70 -1.19 -8.88
C PRO A 98 3.98 -0.31 -7.66
N THR A 99 3.02 -0.26 -6.75
CA THR A 99 3.19 0.28 -5.40
C THR A 99 3.38 -0.84 -4.38
N VAL A 100 2.81 -2.02 -4.68
CA VAL A 100 2.90 -3.22 -3.86
C VAL A 100 3.11 -4.43 -4.78
N ILE A 101 3.93 -5.37 -4.35
CA ILE A 101 4.16 -6.64 -5.04
C ILE A 101 3.91 -7.78 -4.04
N TYR A 102 2.87 -8.53 -4.25
CA TYR A 102 2.60 -9.78 -3.54
C TYR A 102 3.32 -10.95 -4.22
N SER A 103 3.45 -12.07 -3.52
CA SER A 103 3.93 -13.32 -4.12
C SER A 103 2.93 -14.46 -3.89
N GLN A 104 3.15 -15.58 -4.56
CA GLN A 104 2.34 -16.78 -4.35
C GLN A 104 2.39 -17.34 -2.92
N ASP A 105 3.44 -16.98 -2.13
CA ASP A 105 3.62 -17.38 -0.73
C ASP A 105 3.14 -16.31 0.26
N TYR A 106 2.78 -15.14 -0.24
CA TYR A 106 2.27 -14.02 0.57
C TYR A 106 1.24 -13.24 -0.25
N LEU A 107 0.02 -13.70 -0.24
CA LEU A 107 -1.11 -13.07 -0.92
C LEU A 107 -1.75 -11.97 -0.05
N PRO A 108 -2.48 -11.02 -0.66
CA PRO A 108 -3.21 -10.00 0.10
C PRO A 108 -4.24 -10.66 1.01
N LYS A 109 -4.43 -10.06 2.18
CA LYS A 109 -5.43 -10.45 3.17
C LYS A 109 -6.44 -9.31 3.31
N ASN A 110 -7.71 -9.64 3.41
CA ASN A 110 -8.80 -8.70 3.68
C ASN A 110 -8.77 -7.45 2.77
N ASP A 111 -9.12 -6.32 3.33
CA ASP A 111 -9.37 -5.05 2.65
C ASP A 111 -8.10 -4.24 2.29
N ASN A 112 -6.89 -4.83 2.41
CA ASN A 112 -5.62 -4.16 2.07
C ASN A 112 -5.58 -3.58 0.64
N MET A 113 -6.52 -4.00 -0.21
CA MET A 113 -6.63 -3.58 -1.60
C MET A 113 -7.55 -2.36 -1.81
N LEU A 114 -8.35 -1.97 -0.80
CA LEU A 114 -9.37 -0.91 -0.95
C LEU A 114 -8.80 0.46 -1.32
N ASN A 115 -7.56 0.75 -0.91
CA ASN A 115 -6.89 2.02 -1.19
C ASN A 115 -5.98 1.96 -2.43
N MET A 116 -6.03 0.86 -3.17
CA MET A 116 -5.20 0.71 -4.35
C MET A 116 -5.76 1.50 -5.53
N THR A 117 -4.90 2.29 -6.12
CA THR A 117 -5.23 3.08 -7.32
C THR A 117 -5.15 2.19 -8.53
N CYS A 118 -6.26 1.92 -9.19
CA CYS A 118 -6.27 1.20 -10.46
C CYS A 118 -5.48 1.97 -11.52
N TYR A 119 -4.53 1.30 -12.16
CA TYR A 119 -3.63 1.90 -13.13
C TYR A 119 -4.00 1.49 -14.55
N TYR A 120 -5.02 2.10 -15.09
CA TYR A 120 -5.30 2.10 -16.51
C TYR A 120 -5.79 3.50 -16.88
N ILE A 121 -5.44 3.93 -18.07
CA ILE A 121 -6.01 5.16 -18.61
C ILE A 121 -7.48 4.87 -18.83
N PRO A 122 -8.39 5.44 -18.03
CA PRO A 122 -9.78 5.14 -18.18
C PRO A 122 -10.24 5.76 -19.49
N ASP A 123 -10.35 4.96 -20.51
CA ASP A 123 -11.37 5.22 -21.48
C ASP A 123 -12.68 4.78 -20.81
N ASN A 124 -13.26 5.69 -20.03
CA ASN A 124 -14.39 5.44 -19.15
C ASN A 124 -15.63 4.91 -19.86
N TYR A 125 -15.60 4.88 -21.20
CA TYR A 125 -16.74 4.48 -22.03
C TYR A 125 -17.00 2.97 -22.08
N THR A 126 -16.10 2.15 -21.56
CA THR A 126 -16.23 0.69 -21.59
C THR A 126 -16.26 0.05 -20.20
N LEU A 127 -16.04 0.83 -19.13
CA LEU A 127 -16.02 0.32 -17.77
C LEU A 127 -17.45 0.04 -17.28
N VAL A 128 -17.66 -1.18 -16.81
CA VAL A 128 -18.97 -1.69 -16.33
C VAL A 128 -18.95 -2.00 -14.81
N ALA A 129 -17.79 -1.96 -14.17
CA ALA A 129 -17.63 -2.17 -12.74
C ALA A 129 -16.42 -1.42 -12.23
N ASN A 130 -16.37 -1.17 -10.92
CA ASN A 130 -15.20 -0.63 -10.24
C ASN A 130 -14.38 -1.80 -9.68
N GLU A 131 -13.19 -1.99 -10.21
CA GLU A 131 -12.26 -3.04 -9.80
C GLU A 131 -12.01 -3.08 -8.29
N LYS A 132 -11.85 -1.90 -7.70
CA LYS A 132 -11.58 -1.71 -6.28
C LYS A 132 -12.63 -2.36 -5.37
N ASP A 133 -13.89 -2.28 -5.77
CA ASP A 133 -15.01 -2.78 -4.96
C ASP A 133 -15.14 -4.31 -4.98
N LEU A 134 -14.43 -4.98 -5.90
CA LEU A 134 -14.51 -6.43 -6.11
C LEU A 134 -13.40 -7.20 -5.39
N TYR A 135 -12.28 -6.55 -5.03
CA TYR A 135 -11.13 -7.26 -4.47
C TYR A 135 -11.41 -7.98 -3.16
N LYS A 136 -12.28 -7.42 -2.31
CA LYS A 136 -12.64 -8.08 -1.06
C LYS A 136 -13.19 -9.49 -1.29
N ASP A 137 -14.21 -9.60 -2.12
CA ASP A 137 -14.86 -10.89 -2.41
C ASP A 137 -13.91 -11.85 -3.14
N ILE A 138 -13.06 -11.33 -4.02
CA ILE A 138 -12.04 -12.12 -4.73
C ILE A 138 -11.01 -12.72 -3.76
N ILE A 139 -10.58 -11.95 -2.76
CA ILE A 139 -9.64 -12.39 -1.73
C ILE A 139 -10.32 -13.43 -0.82
N ASP A 140 -11.52 -13.13 -0.33
CA ASP A 140 -12.29 -14.03 0.54
C ASP A 140 -12.58 -15.39 -0.12
N ASN A 141 -12.72 -15.40 -1.46
CA ASN A 141 -12.91 -16.61 -2.26
C ASN A 141 -11.59 -17.29 -2.72
N ASN A 142 -10.43 -16.84 -2.24
CA ASN A 142 -9.10 -17.35 -2.64
C ASN A 142 -8.85 -17.29 -4.16
N ALA A 143 -9.41 -16.30 -4.84
CA ALA A 143 -9.36 -16.17 -6.30
C ALA A 143 -8.35 -15.07 -6.76
N PHE A 144 -7.62 -14.45 -5.84
CA PHE A 144 -6.73 -13.32 -6.14
C PHE A 144 -5.71 -13.64 -7.23
N GLU A 145 -5.04 -14.79 -7.16
CA GLU A 145 -4.04 -15.19 -8.15
C GLU A 145 -4.60 -15.30 -9.58
N PHE A 146 -5.88 -15.67 -9.71
CA PHE A 146 -6.55 -15.77 -11.00
C PHE A 146 -6.88 -14.40 -11.59
N PHE A 147 -7.31 -13.45 -10.73
CA PHE A 147 -7.77 -12.13 -11.12
C PHE A 147 -6.72 -11.03 -11.02
N ALA A 148 -5.52 -11.30 -10.49
CA ALA A 148 -4.44 -10.30 -10.47
C ALA A 148 -4.21 -9.73 -11.87
N ASN A 149 -4.05 -8.39 -11.97
CA ASN A 149 -4.00 -7.71 -13.29
C ASN A 149 -2.78 -8.06 -14.13
N SER A 150 -1.68 -8.42 -13.46
CA SER A 150 -0.41 -8.74 -14.12
C SER A 150 0.41 -9.69 -13.29
N PHE A 151 1.41 -10.26 -13.93
CA PHE A 151 2.40 -11.14 -13.32
C PHE A 151 3.81 -10.58 -13.49
N LEU A 152 4.64 -10.77 -12.48
CA LEU A 152 6.09 -10.81 -12.60
C LEU A 152 6.50 -12.26 -12.29
N LEU A 153 6.89 -13.00 -13.32
CA LEU A 153 7.27 -14.41 -13.19
C LEU A 153 8.79 -14.52 -13.13
N GLU A 154 9.33 -15.08 -12.06
CA GLU A 154 10.72 -15.46 -11.93
C GLU A 154 10.88 -16.93 -12.36
N CYS A 155 11.82 -17.19 -13.28
CA CYS A 155 12.08 -18.51 -13.83
C CYS A 155 13.57 -18.86 -13.73
N SER A 156 13.87 -20.12 -13.42
CA SER A 156 15.24 -20.65 -13.50
C SER A 156 15.22 -22.14 -13.90
N GLU A 157 16.38 -22.65 -14.32
CA GLU A 157 16.54 -24.09 -14.52
C GLU A 157 16.85 -24.78 -13.18
N ASP A 158 17.90 -24.32 -12.49
CA ASP A 158 18.41 -24.98 -11.29
C ASP A 158 18.59 -24.03 -10.09
N SER A 159 18.50 -22.70 -10.30
CA SER A 159 18.72 -21.72 -9.23
C SER A 159 17.52 -21.60 -8.29
N TYR A 160 17.80 -21.32 -7.02
CA TYR A 160 16.77 -20.94 -6.06
C TYR A 160 16.11 -19.61 -6.45
N ILE A 161 14.80 -19.58 -6.39
CA ILE A 161 13.94 -18.43 -6.70
C ILE A 161 12.96 -18.16 -5.55
N GLY A 162 12.21 -17.07 -5.63
CA GLY A 162 11.16 -16.75 -4.63
C GLY A 162 11.70 -16.25 -3.30
N LYS A 163 12.85 -15.53 -3.30
CA LYS A 163 13.42 -14.99 -2.06
C LYS A 163 12.57 -13.92 -1.40
N VAL A 164 11.90 -13.09 -2.20
CA VAL A 164 11.09 -11.98 -1.72
C VAL A 164 9.64 -12.44 -1.64
N LYS A 165 9.03 -12.39 -0.46
CA LYS A 165 7.61 -12.75 -0.27
C LYS A 165 6.68 -11.58 -0.59
N PHE A 166 7.12 -10.36 -0.26
CA PHE A 166 6.34 -9.14 -0.40
C PHE A 166 7.27 -7.94 -0.61
N ALA A 167 6.82 -6.94 -1.36
CA ALA A 167 7.48 -5.65 -1.41
C ALA A 167 6.47 -4.51 -1.51
N SER A 168 6.77 -3.38 -0.86
CA SER A 168 6.06 -2.10 -1.06
C SER A 168 7.04 -1.02 -1.48
N ILE A 169 6.58 -0.08 -2.30
CA ILE A 169 7.40 0.95 -2.94
C ILE A 169 6.70 2.30 -2.77
N SER A 170 7.32 3.22 -2.04
CA SER A 170 6.77 4.56 -1.79
C SER A 170 7.16 5.55 -2.90
N ASN A 171 6.74 5.28 -4.13
CA ASN A 171 7.14 6.03 -5.32
C ASN A 171 6.48 7.43 -5.48
N LYS A 172 5.49 7.76 -4.64
CA LYS A 172 4.79 9.05 -4.65
C LYS A 172 5.42 10.10 -3.73
N ARG A 173 6.45 9.72 -2.98
CA ARG A 173 7.16 10.58 -2.03
C ARG A 173 8.29 11.36 -2.71
N GLN A 174 8.75 12.46 -2.10
CA GLN A 174 10.00 13.11 -2.45
C GLN A 174 11.16 12.11 -2.39
N LYS A 175 12.20 12.32 -3.20
CA LYS A 175 13.31 11.35 -3.37
C LYS A 175 13.98 10.95 -2.06
N GLU A 176 14.13 11.88 -1.13
CA GLU A 176 14.70 11.63 0.21
C GLU A 176 13.85 10.68 1.07
N TYR A 177 12.57 10.56 0.78
CA TYR A 177 11.60 9.74 1.52
C TYR A 177 11.13 8.49 0.77
N GLN A 178 11.67 8.26 -0.43
CA GLN A 178 11.34 7.05 -1.19
C GLN A 178 12.04 5.84 -0.60
N VAL A 179 11.24 4.89 -0.10
CA VAL A 179 11.72 3.65 0.50
C VAL A 179 11.10 2.44 -0.19
N ILE A 180 11.82 1.33 -0.11
CA ILE A 180 11.33 0.00 -0.44
C ILE A 180 11.33 -0.80 0.85
N THR A 181 10.20 -1.41 1.18
CA THR A 181 10.06 -2.40 2.24
C THR A 181 9.83 -3.76 1.59
N ARG A 182 10.54 -4.80 2.03
CA ARG A 182 10.39 -6.15 1.48
C ARG A 182 10.50 -7.22 2.56
N PHE A 183 9.76 -8.30 2.40
CA PHE A 183 9.82 -9.46 3.29
C PHE A 183 10.70 -10.52 2.66
N ILE A 184 11.77 -10.92 3.38
CA ILE A 184 12.76 -11.89 2.92
C ILE A 184 13.04 -12.87 4.06
N GLY A 185 12.77 -14.16 3.84
CA GLY A 185 12.89 -15.16 4.90
C GLY A 185 12.04 -14.77 6.11
N ASP A 186 12.67 -14.62 7.27
CA ASP A 186 12.07 -14.24 8.54
C ASP A 186 12.38 -12.79 8.91
N SER A 187 12.63 -11.93 7.92
CA SER A 187 12.99 -10.53 8.13
C SER A 187 12.19 -9.60 7.22
N VAL A 188 11.98 -8.39 7.71
CA VAL A 188 11.52 -7.23 6.95
C VAL A 188 12.71 -6.31 6.74
N GLU A 189 13.05 -6.04 5.49
CA GLU A 189 14.09 -5.07 5.14
C GLU A 189 13.44 -3.79 4.63
N LYS A 190 13.80 -2.63 5.18
CA LYS A 190 13.44 -1.31 4.66
C LYS A 190 14.70 -0.54 4.29
N TYR A 191 14.73 0.06 3.10
CA TYR A 191 15.87 0.83 2.63
C TYR A 191 15.45 1.95 1.67
N SER A 192 16.24 3.02 1.63
CA SER A 192 16.01 4.12 0.70
C SER A 192 16.31 3.71 -0.75
N VAL A 193 15.45 4.13 -1.67
CA VAL A 193 15.69 4.03 -3.13
C VAL A 193 16.94 4.84 -3.51
N HIS A 194 17.15 6.00 -2.89
CA HIS A 194 18.24 6.94 -3.14
C HIS A 194 19.20 6.96 -1.95
N LYS A 195 20.16 6.02 -1.94
CA LYS A 195 21.02 5.72 -0.79
C LYS A 195 21.62 6.94 -0.07
N ASP A 196 22.16 7.91 -0.80
CA ASP A 196 22.82 9.07 -0.20
C ASP A 196 21.83 10.10 0.33
N ILE A 197 20.78 10.38 -0.45
CA ILE A 197 19.76 11.38 -0.12
C ILE A 197 18.87 10.89 1.02
N GLY A 198 18.43 9.62 0.98
CA GLY A 198 17.51 9.05 1.96
C GLY A 198 18.12 8.60 3.27
N ARG A 199 19.45 8.74 3.44
CA ARG A 199 20.16 8.26 4.65
C ARG A 199 19.63 8.89 5.94
N LYS A 200 19.37 10.20 5.92
CA LYS A 200 18.84 10.92 7.07
C LYS A 200 17.47 10.39 7.50
N HIS A 201 16.62 10.10 6.53
CA HIS A 201 15.28 9.54 6.80
C HIS A 201 15.37 8.16 7.46
N MET A 202 16.26 7.30 6.96
CA MET A 202 16.48 5.98 7.59
C MET A 202 17.04 6.10 9.01
N GLN A 203 17.92 7.08 9.28
CA GLN A 203 18.41 7.36 10.62
C GLN A 203 17.32 7.88 11.56
N GLN A 204 16.43 8.73 11.04
CA GLN A 204 15.30 9.26 11.81
C GLN A 204 14.37 8.17 12.33
N ILE A 205 14.10 7.12 11.54
CA ILE A 205 13.30 5.98 11.99
C ILE A 205 13.92 5.32 13.23
N LEU A 206 15.24 5.08 13.22
CA LEU A 206 15.94 4.49 14.37
C LEU A 206 15.95 5.42 15.61
N GLU A 207 16.06 6.72 15.38
CA GLU A 207 15.99 7.71 16.46
C GLU A 207 14.60 7.72 17.10
N ASN A 208 13.54 7.62 16.29
CA ASN A 208 12.16 7.52 16.78
C ASN A 208 11.94 6.24 17.58
N GLU A 209 12.43 5.08 17.11
CA GLU A 209 12.38 3.82 17.86
C GLU A 209 13.09 3.92 19.22
N LYS A 210 14.27 4.52 19.26
CA LYS A 210 15.02 4.75 20.51
C LYS A 210 14.28 5.67 21.46
N ALA A 211 13.69 6.74 20.95
CA ALA A 211 12.90 7.68 21.75
C ALA A 211 11.69 7.00 22.40
N PHE A 212 10.99 6.15 21.65
CA PHE A 212 9.88 5.35 22.19
C PHE A 212 10.34 4.45 23.33
N GLN A 213 11.45 3.74 23.16
CA GLN A 213 12.00 2.89 24.23
C GLN A 213 12.38 3.68 25.48
N GLN A 214 12.98 4.85 25.31
CA GLN A 214 13.34 5.74 26.44
C GLN A 214 12.10 6.24 27.19
N ARG A 215 10.96 6.33 26.52
CA ARG A 215 9.66 6.68 27.10
C ARG A 215 8.90 5.47 27.67
N GLY A 216 9.48 4.27 27.61
CA GLY A 216 8.87 3.04 28.12
C GLY A 216 7.81 2.42 27.21
N LEU A 217 7.71 2.84 25.95
CA LEU A 217 6.84 2.23 24.97
C LEU A 217 7.48 0.95 24.40
N HIS A 218 6.65 -0.05 24.12
CA HIS A 218 7.11 -1.26 23.45
C HIS A 218 7.39 -1.00 21.98
N VAL A 219 8.57 -1.45 21.50
CA VAL A 219 9.01 -1.27 20.12
C VAL A 219 9.44 -2.60 19.53
N TRP A 220 8.96 -2.91 18.34
CA TRP A 220 9.44 -4.02 17.53
C TRP A 220 10.69 -3.56 16.76
N LYS A 221 11.85 -3.84 17.33
CA LYS A 221 13.13 -3.22 16.98
C LYS A 221 13.62 -3.55 15.59
N SER A 222 14.21 -2.51 14.98
CA SER A 222 15.03 -2.63 13.77
C SER A 222 16.53 -2.53 14.08
N ASP A 223 17.33 -3.31 13.36
CA ASP A 223 18.78 -3.14 13.28
C ASP A 223 19.16 -2.45 11.98
N TYR A 224 20.22 -1.62 12.00
CA TYR A 224 20.73 -0.98 10.79
C TYR A 224 21.93 -1.76 10.25
N ILE A 225 21.73 -2.51 9.16
CA ILE A 225 22.72 -3.41 8.57
C ILE A 225 22.87 -3.07 7.08
N ASP A 226 24.09 -2.77 6.64
CA ASP A 226 24.45 -2.51 5.23
C ASP A 226 23.53 -1.47 4.54
N GLY A 227 23.17 -0.41 5.27
CA GLY A 227 22.34 0.67 4.71
C GLY A 227 20.83 0.39 4.71
N LYS A 228 20.40 -0.66 5.41
CA LYS A 228 19.00 -1.08 5.53
C LYS A 228 18.60 -1.18 7.00
N LEU A 229 17.34 -0.92 7.27
CA LEU A 229 16.68 -1.35 8.50
C LEU A 229 16.25 -2.80 8.31
N VAL A 230 16.65 -3.66 9.23
CA VAL A 230 16.29 -5.07 9.25
C VAL A 230 15.53 -5.34 10.53
N THR A 231 14.29 -5.74 10.39
CA THR A 231 13.36 -6.02 11.49
C THR A 231 12.95 -7.50 11.42
N PRO A 232 12.91 -8.25 12.52
CA PRO A 232 12.35 -9.60 12.52
C PRO A 232 10.92 -9.57 11.98
N PHE A 233 10.56 -10.53 11.14
CA PHE A 233 9.16 -10.67 10.70
C PHE A 233 8.28 -11.05 11.89
N CYS A 234 7.15 -10.36 12.05
CA CYS A 234 6.17 -10.63 13.09
C CYS A 234 4.88 -11.18 12.45
N ASP A 235 4.41 -12.31 12.96
CA ASP A 235 3.17 -12.95 12.53
C ASP A 235 1.94 -12.59 13.39
N LYS A 236 2.15 -11.71 14.39
CA LYS A 236 1.08 -11.24 15.25
C LYS A 236 0.17 -10.26 14.52
N MET A 237 -1.09 -10.24 14.93
CA MET A 237 -2.04 -9.27 14.38
C MET A 237 -1.61 -7.85 14.70
N THR A 238 -1.90 -6.93 13.81
CA THR A 238 -1.76 -5.50 14.06
C THR A 238 -2.92 -4.99 14.92
N CYS A 239 -2.75 -3.81 15.51
CA CYS A 239 -3.84 -3.14 16.22
C CYS A 239 -5.00 -2.78 15.27
N GLU A 240 -4.70 -2.53 13.99
CA GLU A 240 -5.71 -2.34 12.95
C GLU A 240 -6.55 -3.62 12.75
N GLU A 241 -5.89 -4.78 12.59
CA GLU A 241 -6.60 -6.08 12.47
C GLU A 241 -7.44 -6.40 13.71
N LYS A 242 -6.97 -6.02 14.91
CA LYS A 242 -7.76 -6.15 16.16
C LYS A 242 -9.03 -5.31 16.10
N ILE A 243 -8.96 -4.06 15.62
CA ILE A 243 -10.14 -3.21 15.46
C ILE A 243 -11.09 -3.78 14.39
N LEU A 244 -10.57 -4.36 13.30
CA LEU A 244 -11.41 -5.02 12.28
C LEU A 244 -12.18 -6.21 12.84
N ASP A 245 -11.56 -6.99 13.71
CA ASP A 245 -12.25 -8.06 14.44
C ASP A 245 -13.37 -7.50 15.32
N ASP A 246 -13.10 -6.42 16.08
CA ASP A 246 -14.11 -5.75 16.90
C ASP A 246 -15.26 -5.13 16.06
N ILE A 247 -14.95 -4.57 14.88
CA ILE A 247 -15.96 -4.08 13.92
C ILE A 247 -16.85 -5.24 13.46
N SER A 248 -16.25 -6.37 13.10
CA SER A 248 -16.99 -7.55 12.64
C SER A 248 -17.93 -8.11 13.72
N ASN A 249 -17.55 -7.97 14.98
CA ASN A 249 -18.33 -8.39 16.15
C ASN A 249 -19.29 -7.30 16.68
N GLY A 250 -19.30 -6.10 16.09
CA GLY A 250 -20.12 -4.97 16.55
C GLY A 250 -19.74 -4.44 17.93
N ASN A 251 -18.48 -4.62 18.36
CA ASN A 251 -18.02 -4.32 19.72
C ASN A 251 -17.58 -2.84 19.86
N GLN A 252 -18.57 -1.95 19.94
CA GLN A 252 -18.37 -0.50 20.05
C GLN A 252 -17.44 -0.11 21.21
N SER A 253 -17.62 -0.72 22.39
CA SER A 253 -16.83 -0.36 23.58
C SER A 253 -15.34 -0.69 23.43
N ALA A 254 -15.01 -1.84 22.85
CA ALA A 254 -13.63 -2.24 22.62
C ALA A 254 -12.95 -1.32 21.57
N ILE A 255 -13.67 -0.92 20.53
CA ILE A 255 -13.17 0.03 19.54
C ILE A 255 -12.82 1.37 20.20
N VAL A 256 -13.73 1.92 21.01
CA VAL A 256 -13.49 3.19 21.73
C VAL A 256 -12.31 3.04 22.70
N GLU A 257 -12.18 1.92 23.40
CA GLU A 257 -11.05 1.64 24.29
C GLU A 257 -9.71 1.61 23.53
N MET A 258 -9.68 1.06 22.32
CA MET A 258 -8.47 1.08 21.48
C MET A 258 -8.05 2.51 21.12
N PHE A 259 -8.99 3.38 20.79
CA PHE A 259 -8.69 4.80 20.55
C PHE A 259 -8.21 5.50 21.81
N ASP A 260 -8.78 5.21 22.99
CA ASP A 260 -8.31 5.77 24.27
C ASP A 260 -6.90 5.32 24.60
N LYS A 261 -6.60 4.03 24.44
CA LYS A 261 -5.24 3.49 24.60
C LYS A 261 -4.26 4.18 23.67
N LEU A 262 -4.63 4.36 22.39
CA LEU A 262 -3.80 5.06 21.41
C LEU A 262 -3.50 6.50 21.85
N TYR A 263 -4.51 7.26 22.27
CA TYR A 263 -4.33 8.64 22.72
C TYR A 263 -3.39 8.73 23.93
N ASN A 264 -3.54 7.82 24.89
CA ASN A 264 -2.64 7.72 26.04
C ASN A 264 -1.19 7.39 25.61
N GLN A 265 -0.99 6.52 24.63
CA GLN A 265 0.32 6.21 24.07
C GLN A 265 0.92 7.43 23.35
N ILE A 266 0.13 8.19 22.59
CA ILE A 266 0.56 9.42 21.96
C ILE A 266 1.05 10.45 23.00
N ILE A 267 0.32 10.64 24.09
CA ILE A 267 0.74 11.52 25.19
C ILE A 267 2.02 11.01 25.86
N ALA A 268 2.12 9.69 26.10
CA ALA A 268 3.29 9.07 26.74
C ALA A 268 4.54 9.10 25.87
N SER A 269 4.40 9.19 24.53
CA SER A 269 5.50 9.10 23.57
C SER A 269 6.49 10.27 23.66
N SER A 270 6.09 11.40 24.24
CA SER A 270 6.90 12.62 24.30
C SER A 270 6.76 13.34 25.63
N GLU A 271 7.70 14.25 25.91
CA GLU A 271 7.51 15.29 26.93
C GLU A 271 6.52 16.33 26.41
N GLN A 272 5.90 17.05 27.35
CA GLN A 272 5.06 18.19 27.02
C GLN A 272 5.93 19.42 26.79
N ALA A 273 5.60 20.19 25.80
CA ALA A 273 6.13 21.52 25.55
C ALA A 273 5.21 22.57 26.18
N ASP A 274 5.71 23.80 26.28
CA ASP A 274 4.84 24.91 26.63
C ASP A 274 3.81 25.15 25.55
N TRP A 275 2.58 25.46 25.95
CA TRP A 275 1.48 25.69 24.99
C TRP A 275 1.78 26.86 24.01
N GLU A 276 2.62 27.84 24.43
CA GLU A 276 3.07 28.93 23.58
C GLU A 276 4.04 28.53 22.46
N GLU A 277 4.70 27.36 22.62
CA GLU A 277 5.62 26.80 21.63
C GLU A 277 4.89 26.06 20.49
N ASN A 278 3.55 25.96 20.54
CA ASN A 278 2.77 25.27 19.53
C ASN A 278 3.17 25.70 18.11
N ILE A 279 3.58 24.72 17.29
CA ILE A 279 4.08 24.94 15.92
C ILE A 279 3.07 25.69 15.03
N LEU A 280 1.78 25.57 15.30
CA LEU A 280 0.74 26.29 14.58
C LEU A 280 0.93 27.81 14.63
N TYR A 281 1.46 28.35 15.73
CA TYR A 281 1.75 29.78 15.84
C TYR A 281 2.91 30.23 14.95
N SER A 282 3.82 29.31 14.61
CA SER A 282 4.91 29.57 13.65
C SER A 282 4.42 29.59 12.21
N PHE A 283 3.49 28.72 11.86
CA PHE A 283 2.91 28.66 10.50
C PHE A 283 1.82 29.70 10.28
N TYR A 284 1.12 30.09 11.34
CA TYR A 284 -0.01 31.03 11.31
C TYR A 284 0.17 32.09 12.39
N PRO A 285 1.02 33.14 12.15
CA PRO A 285 1.34 34.16 13.17
C PRO A 285 0.14 34.96 13.66
N ASP A 286 -0.90 35.08 12.83
CA ASP A 286 -2.14 35.82 13.17
C ASP A 286 -3.14 34.94 13.95
N LEU A 287 -2.80 33.69 14.24
CA LEU A 287 -3.66 32.80 14.98
C LEU A 287 -3.77 33.25 16.44
N GLU A 288 -5.00 33.33 16.93
CA GLU A 288 -5.24 33.66 18.34
C GLU A 288 -4.63 32.60 19.24
N LYS A 289 -3.81 33.00 20.18
CA LYS A 289 -3.17 32.15 21.16
C LYS A 289 -4.15 31.73 22.24
N ASP A 290 -4.62 30.47 22.18
CA ASP A 290 -5.52 29.91 23.17
C ASP A 290 -4.92 28.62 23.75
N LYS A 291 -4.61 28.65 25.05
CA LYS A 291 -4.07 27.49 25.77
C LYS A 291 -4.98 26.25 25.75
N ASN A 292 -6.30 26.46 25.78
CA ASN A 292 -7.27 25.40 25.94
C ASN A 292 -7.64 24.76 24.59
N LYS A 293 -7.59 25.53 23.51
CA LYS A 293 -8.03 25.10 22.17
C LYS A 293 -7.23 23.89 21.65
N TYR A 294 -5.91 23.89 21.86
CA TYR A 294 -5.02 22.88 21.28
C TYR A 294 -4.67 21.74 22.24
N GLY A 295 -5.03 21.87 23.53
CA GLY A 295 -4.75 20.86 24.55
C GLY A 295 -3.26 20.66 24.81
N ILE A 296 -2.83 19.43 24.99
CA ILE A 296 -1.44 19.07 25.29
C ILE A 296 -0.57 19.31 24.04
N ILE A 297 0.52 20.06 24.18
CA ILE A 297 1.55 20.23 23.15
C ILE A 297 2.68 19.25 23.45
N LEU A 298 3.00 18.40 22.49
CA LEU A 298 4.10 17.44 22.58
C LEU A 298 5.38 18.10 22.07
N LYS A 299 6.50 17.95 22.80
CA LYS A 299 7.82 18.39 22.29
C LYS A 299 8.15 17.70 20.97
N MET A 300 7.77 16.44 20.84
CA MET A 300 7.91 15.65 19.61
C MET A 300 6.64 14.86 19.38
N GLY A 301 5.88 15.18 18.35
CA GLY A 301 4.73 14.40 17.92
C GLY A 301 5.14 13.41 16.84
N TYR A 302 4.86 12.12 17.06
CA TYR A 302 5.14 11.06 16.11
C TYR A 302 3.89 10.79 15.26
N LEU A 303 4.02 11.04 13.97
CA LEU A 303 2.88 11.13 13.06
C LEU A 303 2.41 9.77 12.53
N ASP A 304 3.20 8.74 12.74
CA ASP A 304 2.89 7.36 12.35
C ASP A 304 2.39 6.49 13.51
N MET A 305 2.01 7.12 14.63
CA MET A 305 1.30 6.43 15.71
C MET A 305 -0.15 6.13 15.27
N ILE A 306 -0.29 5.20 14.35
CA ILE A 306 -1.56 4.73 13.78
C ILE A 306 -1.68 3.22 13.97
N PHE A 307 -2.89 2.69 13.97
CA PHE A 307 -3.14 1.28 14.35
C PHE A 307 -2.44 0.24 13.48
N ARG A 308 -2.22 0.51 12.19
CA ARG A 308 -1.50 -0.40 11.30
C ARG A 308 0.00 -0.51 11.60
N ASN A 309 0.57 0.46 12.32
CA ASN A 309 1.99 0.53 12.67
C ASN A 309 2.28 0.06 14.10
N ALA A 310 1.38 -0.74 14.67
CA ALA A 310 1.60 -1.42 15.95
C ALA A 310 1.05 -2.84 15.91
N PHE A 311 1.80 -3.79 16.44
CA PHE A 311 1.29 -5.13 16.72
C PHE A 311 0.51 -5.13 18.04
N TRP A 312 -0.52 -5.97 18.11
CA TRP A 312 -1.31 -6.21 19.31
C TRP A 312 -0.79 -7.46 20.02
N ILE A 313 0.02 -7.28 21.05
CA ILE A 313 0.66 -8.37 21.80
C ILE A 313 0.41 -8.16 23.29
N ASP A 314 -0.14 -9.15 23.96
CA ASP A 314 -0.43 -9.14 25.42
C ASP A 314 -1.27 -7.92 25.87
N ASN A 315 -2.25 -7.51 25.04
CA ASN A 315 -3.09 -6.33 25.23
C ASN A 315 -2.35 -4.97 25.21
N GLU A 316 -1.17 -4.94 24.60
CA GLU A 316 -0.33 -3.74 24.47
C GLU A 316 0.04 -3.46 23.03
N PHE A 317 0.32 -2.18 22.73
CA PHE A 317 0.86 -1.73 21.45
C PHE A 317 2.36 -2.00 21.38
N TRP A 318 2.81 -2.70 20.33
CA TRP A 318 4.22 -2.87 19.98
C TRP A 318 4.50 -2.12 18.69
N TRP A 319 5.04 -0.93 18.82
CA TRP A 319 5.24 0.01 17.73
C TRP A 319 6.33 -0.42 16.76
N PHE A 320 6.10 -0.21 15.48
CA PHE A 320 7.07 -0.36 14.40
C PHE A 320 6.84 0.73 13.36
N ASP A 321 7.79 0.91 12.43
CA ASP A 321 7.66 1.78 11.26
C ASP A 321 7.31 3.24 11.55
N GLN A 322 7.94 3.83 12.56
CA GLN A 322 7.72 5.22 12.98
C GLN A 322 8.63 6.15 12.16
N GLU A 323 8.18 6.56 10.96
CA GLU A 323 8.99 7.34 10.01
C GLU A 323 9.02 8.83 10.33
N TRP A 324 7.89 9.40 10.78
CA TRP A 324 7.69 10.84 10.82
C TRP A 324 7.54 11.38 12.22
N ASN A 325 8.19 12.50 12.45
CA ASN A 325 8.00 13.30 13.66
C ASN A 325 7.93 14.79 13.32
N LEU A 326 7.38 15.56 14.23
CA LEU A 326 7.30 17.01 14.15
C LEU A 326 7.36 17.60 15.56
N GLU A 327 8.15 18.67 15.75
CA GLU A 327 8.32 19.32 17.04
C GLU A 327 7.13 20.21 17.39
N ASN A 328 6.85 20.29 18.68
CA ASN A 328 5.91 21.24 19.29
C ASN A 328 4.48 21.17 18.71
N VAL A 329 3.96 19.97 18.54
CA VAL A 329 2.64 19.75 17.95
C VAL A 329 1.57 19.41 18.99
N PRO A 330 0.31 19.80 18.78
CA PRO A 330 -0.81 19.33 19.58
C PRO A 330 -0.93 17.82 19.52
N ALA A 331 -1.11 17.14 20.66
CA ALA A 331 -1.38 15.69 20.72
C ALA A 331 -2.63 15.30 19.90
N LYS A 332 -3.54 16.23 19.69
CA LYS A 332 -4.71 16.11 18.82
C LYS A 332 -4.32 15.81 17.36
N TYR A 333 -3.13 16.23 16.88
CA TYR A 333 -2.74 16.04 15.48
C TYR A 333 -2.37 14.59 15.15
N PRO A 334 -1.45 13.89 15.84
CA PRO A 334 -1.26 12.44 15.61
C PRO A 334 -2.56 11.65 15.82
N MET A 335 -3.39 12.04 16.80
CA MET A 335 -4.68 11.39 17.02
C MET A 335 -5.65 11.57 15.85
N TYR A 336 -5.73 12.78 15.28
CA TYR A 336 -6.52 13.06 14.09
C TYR A 336 -6.08 12.19 12.91
N ARG A 337 -4.77 12.04 12.68
CA ARG A 337 -4.24 11.19 11.63
C ARG A 337 -4.69 9.74 11.76
N ALA A 338 -4.61 9.18 12.97
CA ALA A 338 -5.06 7.82 13.25
C ALA A 338 -6.57 7.64 13.01
N ILE A 339 -7.37 8.62 13.41
CA ILE A 339 -8.83 8.61 13.18
C ILE A 339 -9.14 8.65 11.68
N VAL A 340 -8.57 9.63 10.96
CA VAL A 340 -8.82 9.79 9.52
C VAL A 340 -8.39 8.56 8.74
N GLU A 341 -7.26 7.98 9.08
CA GLU A 341 -6.75 6.79 8.44
C GLU A 341 -7.70 5.59 8.60
N MET A 342 -8.19 5.33 9.81
CA MET A 342 -9.13 4.24 10.08
C MET A 342 -10.48 4.44 9.36
N TYR A 343 -11.08 5.63 9.45
CA TYR A 343 -12.38 5.87 8.83
C TYR A 343 -12.32 5.97 7.31
N HIS A 344 -11.18 6.40 6.76
CA HIS A 344 -10.95 6.37 5.31
C HIS A 344 -10.77 4.94 4.79
N SER A 345 -9.99 4.13 5.49
CA SER A 345 -9.74 2.74 5.11
C SER A 345 -10.96 1.85 5.34
N TYR A 346 -11.74 2.10 6.39
CA TYR A 346 -12.85 1.26 6.83
C TYR A 346 -14.14 2.07 7.05
N PRO A 347 -14.83 2.51 5.98
CA PRO A 347 -16.03 3.35 6.10
C PRO A 347 -17.17 2.70 6.91
N ASN A 348 -17.20 1.36 7.00
CA ASN A 348 -18.18 0.65 7.81
C ASN A 348 -18.04 0.89 9.31
N LEU A 349 -16.89 1.33 9.79
CA LEU A 349 -16.65 1.74 11.18
C LEU A 349 -17.66 2.83 11.60
N GLN A 350 -18.02 3.72 10.68
CA GLN A 350 -19.02 4.79 10.90
C GLN A 350 -20.39 4.26 11.38
N LYS A 351 -20.75 3.02 11.05
CA LYS A 351 -22.02 2.41 11.45
C LYS A 351 -22.02 1.93 12.90
N ILE A 352 -20.85 1.75 13.51
CA ILE A 352 -20.67 1.21 14.87
C ILE A 352 -20.30 2.33 15.83
N VAL A 353 -19.32 3.13 15.44
CA VAL A 353 -18.87 4.33 16.16
C VAL A 353 -18.79 5.47 15.17
N SER A 354 -19.50 6.58 15.41
CA SER A 354 -19.44 7.71 14.49
C SER A 354 -18.09 8.43 14.61
N VAL A 355 -17.56 8.90 13.47
CA VAL A 355 -16.32 9.70 13.48
C VAL A 355 -16.50 11.00 14.27
N GLN A 356 -17.72 11.56 14.28
CA GLN A 356 -18.06 12.76 15.04
C GLN A 356 -17.92 12.52 16.55
N ASP A 357 -18.36 11.34 17.05
CA ASP A 357 -18.25 11.01 18.47
C ASP A 357 -16.78 10.83 18.88
N ILE A 358 -15.96 10.23 18.02
CA ILE A 358 -14.51 10.09 18.27
C ILE A 358 -13.81 11.46 18.21
N ILE A 359 -14.11 12.30 17.23
CA ILE A 359 -13.57 13.67 17.14
C ILE A 359 -13.96 14.50 18.38
N ALA A 360 -15.22 14.40 18.83
CA ALA A 360 -15.69 15.10 20.01
C ALA A 360 -15.05 14.59 21.29
N ARG A 361 -14.81 13.27 21.42
CA ARG A 361 -14.17 12.64 22.59
C ARG A 361 -12.79 13.21 22.89
N TYR A 362 -12.01 13.56 21.87
CA TYR A 362 -10.66 14.11 22.01
C TYR A 362 -10.63 15.62 21.77
N ASP A 363 -11.78 16.29 21.72
CA ASP A 363 -11.93 17.72 21.48
C ASP A 363 -11.14 18.23 20.25
N ILE A 364 -11.07 17.40 19.21
CA ILE A 364 -10.37 17.75 17.96
C ILE A 364 -11.16 18.80 17.18
N GLY A 365 -12.49 18.78 17.29
CA GLY A 365 -13.38 19.70 16.57
C GLY A 365 -13.07 21.17 16.80
N SER A 366 -12.62 21.54 18.01
CA SER A 366 -12.25 22.94 18.36
C SER A 366 -11.07 23.50 17.56
N SER A 367 -10.22 22.63 17.01
CA SER A 367 -8.99 22.97 16.27
C SER A 367 -8.87 22.24 14.93
N LEU A 368 -9.99 21.76 14.39
CA LEU A 368 -10.00 20.88 13.21
C LEU A 368 -9.41 21.55 11.96
N ASP A 369 -9.76 22.81 11.71
CA ASP A 369 -9.29 23.54 10.51
C ASP A 369 -7.77 23.71 10.53
N GLU A 370 -7.20 24.06 11.69
CA GLU A 370 -5.76 24.25 11.85
C GLU A 370 -5.01 22.90 11.77
N ILE A 371 -5.57 21.84 12.34
CA ILE A 371 -5.01 20.48 12.24
C ILE A 371 -5.02 20.01 10.78
N GLN A 372 -6.09 20.23 10.04
CA GLN A 372 -6.16 19.91 8.63
C GLN A 372 -5.19 20.73 7.78
N ALA A 373 -5.02 22.00 8.12
CA ALA A 373 -4.03 22.84 7.46
C ALA A 373 -2.59 22.34 7.73
N LEU A 374 -2.29 21.91 8.96
CA LEU A 374 -1.00 21.29 9.29
C LEU A 374 -0.78 19.98 8.54
N GLU A 375 -1.79 19.12 8.43
CA GLU A 375 -1.72 17.89 7.63
C GLU A 375 -1.42 18.18 6.16
N LYS A 376 -2.06 19.19 5.59
CA LYS A 376 -1.81 19.61 4.20
C LYS A 376 -0.37 20.08 3.99
N LEU A 377 0.19 20.84 4.92
CA LEU A 377 1.59 21.27 4.89
C LEU A 377 2.53 20.06 4.97
N PHE A 378 2.28 19.12 5.90
CA PHE A 378 3.09 17.92 6.05
C PHE A 378 3.07 17.07 4.78
N ILE A 379 1.90 16.78 4.20
CA ILE A 379 1.77 16.04 2.94
C ILE A 379 2.53 16.77 1.82
N GLY A 380 2.48 18.08 1.76
CA GLY A 380 3.21 18.91 0.78
C GLY A 380 4.73 18.78 0.88
N VAL A 381 5.25 18.47 2.07
CA VAL A 381 6.70 18.20 2.28
C VAL A 381 7.05 16.78 1.88
N VAL A 382 6.20 15.81 2.21
CA VAL A 382 6.49 14.38 2.01
C VAL A 382 6.29 13.94 0.56
N CYS A 383 5.21 14.40 -0.07
CA CYS A 383 4.83 13.97 -1.42
C CYS A 383 5.48 14.83 -2.51
N ASP A 384 5.84 14.19 -3.62
CA ASP A 384 6.23 14.93 -4.80
C ASP A 384 5.01 15.53 -5.55
N LYS A 385 5.28 16.38 -6.56
CA LYS A 385 4.21 17.01 -7.34
C LYS A 385 3.30 15.99 -8.05
N TYR A 386 3.85 14.86 -8.43
CA TYR A 386 3.10 13.78 -9.08
C TYR A 386 2.27 12.98 -8.07
N GLY A 387 2.80 12.77 -6.85
CA GLY A 387 2.07 12.15 -5.75
C GLY A 387 0.86 12.97 -5.30
N LEU A 388 1.01 14.30 -5.24
CA LEU A 388 -0.09 15.22 -4.93
C LEU A 388 -1.14 15.27 -6.04
N SER A 389 -0.72 15.25 -7.32
CA SER A 389 -1.64 15.26 -8.45
C SER A 389 -2.35 13.93 -8.65
N ALA A 390 -1.68 12.80 -8.40
CA ALA A 390 -2.28 11.47 -8.53
C ALA A 390 -3.38 11.20 -7.48
N GLY A 391 -3.28 11.79 -6.28
CA GLY A 391 -4.36 11.74 -5.29
C GLY A 391 -5.64 12.48 -5.73
N ASN A 392 -5.48 13.51 -6.57
CA ASN A 392 -6.58 14.36 -7.03
C ASN A 392 -7.07 14.06 -8.46
N SER A 393 -6.35 13.24 -9.24
CA SER A 393 -6.55 13.14 -10.70
C SER A 393 -6.97 11.77 -11.22
N LEU A 394 -7.12 10.75 -10.36
CA LEU A 394 -7.73 9.50 -10.81
C LEU A 394 -9.23 9.63 -10.59
N PRO A 395 -10.01 9.71 -11.66
CA PRO A 395 -11.44 9.77 -11.52
C PRO A 395 -11.88 8.50 -10.80
N SER A 396 -12.44 8.68 -9.60
CA SER A 396 -13.34 7.66 -9.06
C SER A 396 -14.41 7.46 -10.14
N ILE A 397 -14.51 6.24 -10.67
CA ILE A 397 -15.55 5.93 -11.62
C ILE A 397 -16.85 6.10 -10.85
N SER A 398 -17.61 7.12 -11.18
CA SER A 398 -18.89 7.35 -10.51
C SER A 398 -19.85 6.24 -10.89
N ASN A 399 -20.76 5.89 -9.98
CA ASN A 399 -21.84 4.94 -10.29
C ASN A 399 -22.63 5.38 -11.53
N ASP A 400 -22.78 6.68 -11.74
CA ASP A 400 -23.43 7.24 -12.93
C ASP A 400 -22.68 6.89 -14.22
N THR A 401 -21.34 6.89 -14.20
CA THR A 401 -20.54 6.48 -15.37
C THR A 401 -20.75 5.00 -15.67
N ILE A 402 -20.79 4.14 -14.66
CA ILE A 402 -21.04 2.71 -14.80
C ILE A 402 -22.44 2.48 -15.36
N VAL A 403 -23.47 3.09 -14.77
CA VAL A 403 -24.88 2.97 -15.23
C VAL A 403 -25.03 3.47 -16.66
N ASN A 404 -24.43 4.60 -17.01
CA ASN A 404 -24.47 5.13 -18.37
C ASN A 404 -23.77 4.22 -19.38
N THR A 405 -22.70 3.56 -18.98
CA THR A 405 -22.00 2.59 -19.84
C THR A 405 -22.87 1.34 -20.06
N ILE A 406 -23.44 0.79 -19.00
CA ILE A 406 -24.34 -0.37 -19.08
C ILE A 406 -25.54 -0.05 -19.98
N ASN A 407 -26.17 1.11 -19.80
CA ASN A 407 -27.32 1.54 -20.61
C ASN A 407 -26.99 1.76 -22.10
N ARG A 408 -25.70 1.92 -22.47
CA ARG A 408 -25.28 1.99 -23.88
C ARG A 408 -25.01 0.62 -24.48
N ILE A 409 -24.72 -0.37 -23.66
CA ILE A 409 -24.44 -1.74 -24.10
C ILE A 409 -25.74 -2.53 -24.24
N LEU A 410 -26.76 -2.25 -23.40
CA LEU A 410 -28.12 -2.80 -23.50
C LEU A 410 -28.92 -2.08 -24.57
#